data_dda026edf7909842de354e12f5af8eef
#
_entry.id   dda026edf7909842de354e12f5af8eef
#
_cell.length_a   1.000
_cell.length_b   1.000
_cell.length_c   1.000
_cell.angle_alpha   90.00
_cell.angle_beta   90.00
_cell.angle_gamma   90.00
#
_symmetry.space_group_name_H-M   'P 1'
#
loop_
_entity.id
_entity.type
_entity.pdbx_description
1 polymer ?
#
loop_
_entity_poly.entity_id
_entity_poly.type
_entity_poly.pdbx_seq_one_letter_code
_entity_poly.pdbx_strand_id
1 'polypeptide(L)'
;MGELILLRHGETAWSRDHRHTGRTDVPLTLQGVADAEALAPMVRRLIAGDRLVAVFASPAQRAQRTAELAGLTVTKTDPDLWEWDYGGYEGITTAEIQRDWPGWSLWRDGVIPGDAAHPGETIEEVGARVDRVLKRAEPLLADGDVALVAHGHVLRVLTARWLGLPPAGGRMFRLDTGTVSTLGTEHDDPVIASWNVPPTA
;
A
#
# COMPACT_ATOMS: atom_id res chain seq x y z
N MET A 1 22.08 -0.58 -6.38
CA MET A 1 20.75 -0.87 -6.91
C MET A 1 19.80 0.17 -6.32
N GLY A 2 18.75 0.58 -7.05
CA GLY A 2 17.72 1.48 -6.52
C GLY A 2 16.87 0.82 -5.44
N GLU A 3 16.03 1.60 -4.79
CA GLU A 3 15.10 1.15 -3.74
C GLU A 3 13.65 1.25 -4.20
N LEU A 4 12.77 0.41 -3.64
CA LEU A 4 11.32 0.60 -3.69
C LEU A 4 10.90 1.55 -2.57
N ILE A 5 10.31 2.69 -2.94
CA ILE A 5 9.78 3.67 -2.00
C ILE A 5 8.28 3.48 -1.93
N LEU A 6 7.78 3.00 -0.79
CA LEU A 6 6.37 2.70 -0.57
C LEU A 6 5.70 3.85 0.15
N LEU A 7 4.61 4.37 -0.39
CA LEU A 7 3.76 5.36 0.26
C LEU A 7 2.36 4.77 0.47
N ARG A 8 1.90 4.70 1.73
CA ARG A 8 0.49 4.46 1.99
C ARG A 8 -0.27 5.78 1.90
N HIS A 9 -1.44 5.78 1.24
CA HIS A 9 -2.28 6.96 1.13
C HIS A 9 -2.57 7.61 2.50
N GLY A 10 -2.83 8.93 2.51
CA GLY A 10 -3.23 9.69 3.69
C GLY A 10 -4.57 9.21 4.28
N GLU A 11 -4.95 9.75 5.43
CA GLU A 11 -6.21 9.40 6.10
C GLU A 11 -7.43 9.60 5.19
N THR A 12 -8.38 8.67 5.26
CA THR A 12 -9.74 8.78 4.72
C THR A 12 -10.75 8.63 5.87
N ALA A 13 -12.02 9.02 5.68
CA ALA A 13 -13.04 8.82 6.70
C ALA A 13 -13.13 7.35 7.14
N TRP A 14 -13.05 6.41 6.18
CA TRP A 14 -13.14 4.99 6.50
C TRP A 14 -11.88 4.45 7.18
N SER A 15 -10.67 4.92 6.81
CA SER A 15 -9.45 4.47 7.51
C SER A 15 -9.40 4.98 8.95
N ARG A 16 -9.88 6.21 9.20
CA ARG A 16 -10.03 6.77 10.55
C ARG A 16 -11.00 5.95 11.39
N ASP A 17 -12.12 5.53 10.78
CA ASP A 17 -13.16 4.75 11.44
C ASP A 17 -12.86 3.23 11.43
N HIS A 18 -11.65 2.82 11.00
CA HIS A 18 -11.18 1.43 10.91
C HIS A 18 -12.06 0.51 10.05
N ARG A 19 -12.75 1.05 9.03
CA ARG A 19 -13.54 0.29 8.06
C ARG A 19 -12.65 -0.27 6.95
N HIS A 20 -12.88 -1.51 6.58
CA HIS A 20 -12.24 -2.10 5.42
C HIS A 20 -12.59 -1.30 4.15
N THR A 21 -11.58 -0.82 3.45
CA THR A 21 -11.73 0.06 2.27
C THR A 21 -10.96 -0.53 1.10
N GLY A 22 -11.59 -1.38 0.34
CA GLY A 22 -11.02 -2.04 -0.84
C GLY A 22 -11.24 -1.20 -2.10
N ARG A 23 -12.28 -1.55 -2.85
CA ARG A 23 -12.62 -0.93 -4.14
C ARG A 23 -13.42 0.36 -4.02
N THR A 24 -14.09 0.60 -2.90
CA THR A 24 -14.80 1.86 -2.66
C THR A 24 -13.82 3.02 -2.67
N ASP A 25 -14.09 4.02 -3.52
CA ASP A 25 -13.17 5.14 -3.71
C ASP A 25 -13.47 6.31 -2.78
N VAL A 26 -13.06 6.16 -1.51
CA VAL A 26 -13.22 7.17 -0.45
C VAL A 26 -12.10 8.21 -0.55
N PRO A 27 -12.42 9.53 -0.60
CA PRO A 27 -11.43 10.58 -0.68
C PRO A 27 -10.63 10.76 0.62
N LEU A 28 -9.51 11.48 0.54
CA LEU A 28 -8.75 11.93 1.71
C LEU A 28 -9.59 12.88 2.58
N THR A 29 -9.41 12.79 3.89
CA THR A 29 -9.89 13.83 4.82
C THR A 29 -8.98 15.07 4.76
N LEU A 30 -9.36 16.16 5.42
CA LEU A 30 -8.48 17.32 5.57
C LEU A 30 -7.15 16.93 6.27
N GLN A 31 -7.22 16.03 7.26
CA GLN A 31 -6.02 15.51 7.93
C GLN A 31 -5.18 14.68 6.95
N GLY A 32 -5.81 13.80 6.15
CA GLY A 32 -5.12 13.00 5.15
C GLY A 32 -4.45 13.83 4.05
N VAL A 33 -5.02 14.99 3.69
CA VAL A 33 -4.38 15.97 2.80
C VAL A 33 -3.14 16.56 3.47
N ALA A 34 -3.27 17.02 4.72
CA ALA A 34 -2.15 17.60 5.48
C ALA A 34 -1.02 16.56 5.69
N ASP A 35 -1.36 15.31 6.02
CA ASP A 35 -0.39 14.22 6.16
C ASP A 35 0.36 13.98 4.85
N ALA A 36 -0.34 13.93 3.72
CA ALA A 36 0.25 13.73 2.40
C ALA A 36 1.18 14.89 1.99
N GLU A 37 0.79 16.15 2.26
CA GLU A 37 1.63 17.32 2.03
C GLU A 37 2.89 17.29 2.92
N ALA A 38 2.76 16.85 4.16
CA ALA A 38 3.88 16.73 5.10
C ALA A 38 4.90 15.64 4.68
N LEU A 39 4.53 14.69 3.81
CA LEU A 39 5.46 13.72 3.21
C LEU A 39 6.41 14.35 2.18
N ALA A 40 6.03 15.46 1.53
CA ALA A 40 6.80 16.02 0.41
C ALA A 40 8.27 16.33 0.74
N PRO A 41 8.64 16.90 1.91
CA PRO A 41 10.04 17.11 2.26
C PRO A 41 10.83 15.80 2.44
N MET A 42 10.19 14.77 2.99
CA MET A 42 10.81 13.45 3.17
C MET A 42 11.02 12.77 1.82
N VAL A 43 9.99 12.72 0.99
CA VAL A 43 10.06 12.15 -0.36
C VAL A 43 11.16 12.83 -1.16
N ARG A 44 11.23 14.17 -1.17
CA ARG A 44 12.30 14.90 -1.85
C ARG A 44 13.72 14.51 -1.38
N ARG A 45 13.89 14.21 -0.08
CA ARG A 45 15.19 13.74 0.42
C ARG A 45 15.52 12.33 -0.05
N LEU A 46 14.53 11.45 -0.09
CA LEU A 46 14.71 10.07 -0.55
C LEU A 46 15.06 10.00 -2.04
N ILE A 47 14.41 10.84 -2.87
CA ILE A 47 14.63 10.87 -4.33
C ILE A 47 15.66 11.91 -4.76
N ALA A 48 16.46 12.46 -3.83
CA ALA A 48 17.47 13.45 -4.15
C ALA A 48 18.51 12.90 -5.16
N GLY A 49 18.86 13.73 -6.15
CA GLY A 49 19.85 13.37 -7.17
C GLY A 49 19.26 12.65 -8.41
N ASP A 50 17.99 12.93 -8.74
CA ASP A 50 17.29 12.41 -9.94
C ASP A 50 17.28 10.87 -10.04
N ARG A 51 17.27 10.20 -8.90
CA ARG A 51 17.26 8.74 -8.84
C ARG A 51 15.90 8.10 -9.07
N LEU A 52 14.80 8.86 -8.98
CA LEU A 52 13.46 8.34 -9.17
C LEU A 52 13.16 8.13 -10.66
N VAL A 53 13.07 6.87 -11.09
CA VAL A 53 12.86 6.50 -12.50
C VAL A 53 11.40 6.20 -12.82
N ALA A 54 10.58 5.83 -11.83
CA ALA A 54 9.17 5.55 -12.03
C ALA A 54 8.35 5.77 -10.77
N VAL A 55 7.07 6.14 -10.95
CA VAL A 55 6.07 6.23 -9.90
C VAL A 55 4.84 5.45 -10.35
N PHE A 56 4.54 4.33 -9.68
CA PHE A 56 3.32 3.57 -9.90
C PHE A 56 2.33 3.90 -8.78
N ALA A 57 1.09 4.15 -9.13
CA ALA A 57 0.06 4.43 -8.14
C ALA A 57 -1.19 3.58 -8.38
N SER A 58 -1.86 3.21 -7.29
CA SER A 58 -3.20 2.63 -7.34
C SER A 58 -4.16 3.54 -8.11
N PRO A 59 -5.17 3.01 -8.83
CA PRO A 59 -6.20 3.82 -9.48
C PRO A 59 -7.06 4.63 -8.51
N ALA A 60 -7.13 4.26 -7.23
CA ALA A 60 -7.94 4.96 -6.24
C ALA A 60 -7.52 6.43 -6.09
N GLN A 61 -8.50 7.36 -6.08
CA GLN A 61 -8.24 8.79 -5.96
C GLN A 61 -7.42 9.15 -4.72
N ARG A 62 -7.61 8.44 -3.59
CA ARG A 62 -6.85 8.65 -2.36
C ARG A 62 -5.34 8.40 -2.55
N ALA A 63 -4.96 7.41 -3.36
CA ALA A 63 -3.56 7.11 -3.66
C ALA A 63 -2.98 8.12 -4.68
N GLN A 64 -3.73 8.43 -5.75
CA GLN A 64 -3.35 9.42 -6.75
C GLN A 64 -3.13 10.80 -6.11
N ARG A 65 -4.07 11.22 -5.27
CA ARG A 65 -3.99 12.52 -4.58
C ARG A 65 -2.84 12.55 -3.57
N THR A 66 -2.56 11.44 -2.87
CA THR A 66 -1.39 11.35 -1.98
C THR A 66 -0.09 11.48 -2.77
N ALA A 67 0.04 10.82 -3.92
CA ALA A 67 1.22 10.96 -4.77
C ALA A 67 1.46 12.42 -5.18
N GLU A 68 0.42 13.09 -5.67
CA GLU A 68 0.47 14.50 -6.08
C GLU A 68 0.91 15.41 -4.93
N LEU A 69 0.27 15.30 -3.76
CA LEU A 69 0.57 16.11 -2.58
C LEU A 69 1.97 15.86 -2.02
N ALA A 70 2.44 14.62 -2.11
CA ALA A 70 3.83 14.24 -1.75
C ALA A 70 4.87 14.72 -2.78
N GLY A 71 4.44 15.39 -3.86
CA GLY A 71 5.33 15.92 -4.90
C GLY A 71 5.80 14.89 -5.92
N LEU A 72 5.09 13.76 -6.06
CA LEU A 72 5.38 12.71 -7.02
C LEU A 72 4.51 12.87 -8.29
N THR A 73 5.13 12.72 -9.47
CA THR A 73 4.41 12.64 -10.74
C THR A 73 4.18 11.17 -11.10
N VAL A 74 2.94 10.72 -11.05
CA VAL A 74 2.57 9.33 -11.39
C VAL A 74 2.90 9.06 -12.87
N THR A 75 3.79 8.10 -13.10
CA THR A 75 4.17 7.65 -14.46
C THR A 75 3.29 6.51 -14.93
N LYS A 76 2.67 5.76 -14.01
CA LYS A 76 1.78 4.64 -14.31
C LYS A 76 0.71 4.47 -13.24
N THR A 77 -0.53 4.51 -13.64
CA THR A 77 -1.64 3.98 -12.82
C THR A 77 -1.69 2.47 -12.99
N ASP A 78 -1.49 1.73 -11.90
CA ASP A 78 -1.38 0.27 -11.93
C ASP A 78 -2.54 -0.40 -11.17
N PRO A 79 -3.45 -1.10 -11.89
CA PRO A 79 -4.58 -1.79 -11.27
C PRO A 79 -4.18 -2.88 -10.26
N ASP A 80 -2.99 -3.48 -10.39
CA ASP A 80 -2.49 -4.46 -9.44
C ASP A 80 -2.13 -3.84 -8.08
N LEU A 81 -2.12 -2.50 -7.96
CA LEU A 81 -1.93 -1.74 -6.70
C LEU A 81 -3.24 -1.39 -5.98
N TRP A 82 -4.43 -1.80 -6.48
CA TRP A 82 -5.65 -1.68 -5.69
C TRP A 82 -5.49 -2.32 -4.31
N GLU A 83 -6.23 -1.82 -3.32
CA GLU A 83 -6.31 -2.47 -2.01
C GLU A 83 -6.94 -3.86 -2.14
N TRP A 84 -6.77 -4.70 -1.15
CA TRP A 84 -7.46 -5.98 -1.04
C TRP A 84 -8.96 -5.76 -1.22
N ASP A 85 -9.59 -6.53 -2.10
CA ASP A 85 -11.03 -6.52 -2.25
C ASP A 85 -11.66 -7.30 -1.09
N TYR A 86 -12.31 -6.58 -0.18
CA TYR A 86 -12.83 -7.19 1.04
C TYR A 86 -14.18 -7.89 0.86
N GLY A 87 -14.72 -7.92 -0.35
CA GLY A 87 -15.98 -8.62 -0.64
C GLY A 87 -17.12 -8.11 0.24
N GLY A 88 -17.83 -9.03 0.86
CA GLY A 88 -18.93 -8.69 1.76
C GLY A 88 -18.54 -7.96 3.06
N TYR A 89 -17.24 -7.77 3.32
CA TYR A 89 -16.74 -6.98 4.44
C TYR A 89 -16.34 -5.55 4.05
N GLU A 90 -16.60 -5.13 2.81
CA GLU A 90 -16.39 -3.74 2.39
C GLU A 90 -17.17 -2.76 3.26
N GLY A 91 -16.53 -1.73 3.79
CA GLY A 91 -17.14 -0.73 4.68
C GLY A 91 -17.43 -1.19 6.11
N ILE A 92 -17.08 -2.42 6.48
CA ILE A 92 -17.32 -3.01 7.81
C ILE A 92 -15.99 -3.00 8.60
N THR A 93 -16.06 -2.81 9.91
CA THR A 93 -14.89 -2.87 10.81
C THR A 93 -14.61 -4.30 11.26
N THR A 94 -13.35 -4.59 11.60
CA THR A 94 -12.98 -5.88 12.23
C THR A 94 -13.81 -6.18 13.47
N ALA A 95 -14.13 -5.17 14.30
CA ALA A 95 -14.93 -5.34 15.50
C ALA A 95 -16.38 -5.73 15.20
N GLU A 96 -16.95 -5.23 14.11
CA GLU A 96 -18.28 -5.62 13.64
C GLU A 96 -18.30 -7.06 13.16
N ILE A 97 -17.32 -7.49 12.37
CA ILE A 97 -17.18 -8.87 11.90
C ILE A 97 -17.04 -9.83 13.09
N GLN A 98 -16.23 -9.47 14.07
CA GLN A 98 -15.96 -10.32 15.23
C GLN A 98 -17.14 -10.47 16.18
N ARG A 99 -18.21 -9.66 16.06
CA ARG A 99 -19.48 -9.91 16.79
C ARG A 99 -20.16 -11.21 16.33
N ASP A 100 -20.11 -11.47 15.02
CA ASP A 100 -20.76 -12.65 14.42
C ASP A 100 -19.76 -13.82 14.27
N TRP A 101 -18.47 -13.53 14.14
CA TRP A 101 -17.40 -14.50 14.05
C TRP A 101 -16.26 -14.18 15.04
N PRO A 102 -16.37 -14.54 16.31
CA PRO A 102 -15.33 -14.28 17.31
C PRO A 102 -13.96 -14.84 16.91
N GLY A 103 -12.93 -13.98 16.99
CA GLY A 103 -11.56 -14.36 16.61
C GLY A 103 -11.26 -14.33 15.12
N TRP A 104 -12.20 -13.87 14.27
CA TRP A 104 -11.93 -13.68 12.85
C TRP A 104 -10.70 -12.79 12.62
N SER A 105 -9.91 -13.14 11.62
CA SER A 105 -8.75 -12.36 11.15
C SER A 105 -8.68 -12.41 9.63
N LEU A 106 -8.59 -11.26 8.99
CA LEU A 106 -8.45 -11.16 7.55
C LEU A 106 -7.34 -12.07 6.98
N TRP A 107 -6.21 -12.13 7.66
CA TRP A 107 -5.01 -12.86 7.22
C TRP A 107 -5.12 -14.38 7.31
N ARG A 108 -6.03 -14.90 8.11
CA ARG A 108 -6.24 -16.33 8.32
C ARG A 108 -7.53 -16.82 7.70
N ASP A 109 -8.58 -16.04 7.86
CA ASP A 109 -9.94 -16.47 7.55
C ASP A 109 -10.46 -15.84 6.25
N GLY A 110 -9.73 -14.83 5.72
CA GLY A 110 -10.07 -14.18 4.45
C GLY A 110 -11.35 -13.35 4.52
N VAL A 111 -11.99 -13.23 3.37
CA VAL A 111 -13.21 -12.46 3.16
C VAL A 111 -14.35 -13.35 2.69
N ILE A 112 -15.59 -12.90 2.86
CA ILE A 112 -16.76 -13.54 2.24
C ILE A 112 -17.05 -12.89 0.89
N PRO A 113 -17.64 -13.60 -0.07
CA PRO A 113 -18.08 -13.01 -1.32
C PRO A 113 -19.03 -11.83 -1.08
N GLY A 114 -18.86 -10.76 -1.84
CA GLY A 114 -19.73 -9.60 -1.84
C GLY A 114 -20.58 -9.54 -3.11
N ASP A 115 -20.79 -8.34 -3.62
CA ASP A 115 -21.53 -8.09 -4.85
C ASP A 115 -20.60 -8.05 -6.08
N ALA A 116 -21.16 -7.69 -7.24
CA ALA A 116 -20.40 -7.61 -8.50
C ALA A 116 -19.31 -6.51 -8.49
N ALA A 117 -19.47 -5.47 -7.65
CA ALA A 117 -18.48 -4.40 -7.50
C ALA A 117 -17.38 -4.77 -6.50
N HIS A 118 -17.70 -5.66 -5.57
CA HIS A 118 -16.82 -6.12 -4.50
C HIS A 118 -16.89 -7.66 -4.40
N PRO A 119 -16.36 -8.39 -5.40
CA PRO A 119 -16.45 -9.86 -5.40
C PRO A 119 -15.68 -10.52 -4.26
N GLY A 120 -14.66 -9.84 -3.73
CA GLY A 120 -13.72 -10.37 -2.75
C GLY A 120 -12.51 -11.03 -3.40
N GLU A 121 -11.35 -10.91 -2.76
CA GLU A 121 -10.09 -11.57 -3.19
C GLU A 121 -9.60 -12.50 -2.08
N THR A 122 -9.01 -13.63 -2.47
CA THR A 122 -8.20 -14.46 -1.58
C THR A 122 -6.84 -13.80 -1.34
N ILE A 123 -6.14 -14.19 -0.28
CA ILE A 123 -4.78 -13.69 -0.01
C ILE A 123 -3.80 -14.11 -1.12
N GLU A 124 -4.02 -15.26 -1.75
CA GLU A 124 -3.24 -15.77 -2.86
C GLU A 124 -3.42 -14.92 -4.13
N GLU A 125 -4.64 -14.47 -4.41
CA GLU A 125 -4.93 -13.56 -5.53
C GLU A 125 -4.27 -12.19 -5.32
N VAL A 126 -4.34 -11.65 -4.09
CA VAL A 126 -3.61 -10.42 -3.75
C VAL A 126 -2.10 -10.63 -3.92
N GLY A 127 -1.56 -11.76 -3.44
CA GLY A 127 -0.16 -12.13 -3.61
C GLY A 127 0.25 -12.19 -5.08
N ALA A 128 -0.56 -12.86 -5.91
CA ALA A 128 -0.27 -13.02 -7.34
C ALA A 128 -0.23 -11.68 -8.10
N ARG A 129 -1.16 -10.73 -7.78
CA ARG A 129 -1.11 -9.39 -8.43
C ARG A 129 0.04 -8.54 -7.92
N VAL A 130 0.41 -8.66 -6.66
CA VAL A 130 1.59 -8.02 -6.07
C VAL A 130 2.88 -8.54 -6.73
N ASP A 131 3.01 -9.85 -6.98
CA ASP A 131 4.15 -10.41 -7.70
C ASP A 131 4.27 -9.82 -9.12
N ARG A 132 3.15 -9.51 -9.78
CA ARG A 132 3.18 -8.80 -11.07
C ARG A 132 3.66 -7.35 -10.94
N VAL A 133 3.33 -6.66 -9.83
CA VAL A 133 3.88 -5.31 -9.57
C VAL A 133 5.39 -5.39 -9.39
N LEU A 134 5.88 -6.29 -8.53
CA LEU A 134 7.32 -6.49 -8.30
C LEU A 134 8.04 -6.82 -9.60
N LYS A 135 7.53 -7.76 -10.38
CA LYS A 135 8.10 -8.12 -11.69
C LYS A 135 8.22 -6.95 -12.67
N ARG A 136 7.36 -5.93 -12.55
CA ARG A 136 7.45 -4.70 -13.36
C ARG A 136 8.39 -3.67 -12.77
N ALA A 137 8.51 -3.60 -11.45
CA ALA A 137 9.32 -2.61 -10.75
C ALA A 137 10.81 -3.02 -10.66
N GLU A 138 11.08 -4.28 -10.34
CA GLU A 138 12.45 -4.79 -10.12
C GLU A 138 13.45 -4.47 -11.25
N PRO A 139 13.14 -4.64 -12.54
CA PRO A 139 14.09 -4.30 -13.60
C PRO A 139 14.46 -2.81 -13.61
N LEU A 140 13.56 -1.92 -13.19
CA LEU A 140 13.79 -0.48 -13.15
C LEU A 140 14.77 -0.07 -12.04
N LEU A 141 14.91 -0.91 -11.00
CA LEU A 141 15.83 -0.64 -9.89
C LEU A 141 17.31 -0.67 -10.31
N ALA A 142 17.61 -1.19 -11.49
CA ALA A 142 18.96 -1.08 -12.08
C ALA A 142 19.30 0.37 -12.46
N ASP A 143 18.27 1.16 -12.85
CA ASP A 143 18.41 2.53 -13.32
C ASP A 143 18.18 3.57 -12.21
N GLY A 144 17.43 3.22 -11.16
CA GLY A 144 17.13 4.12 -10.03
C GLY A 144 16.02 3.61 -9.13
N ASP A 145 15.44 4.52 -8.36
CA ASP A 145 14.42 4.21 -7.39
C ASP A 145 13.02 4.17 -8.05
N VAL A 146 12.13 3.34 -7.52
CA VAL A 146 10.73 3.24 -7.95
C VAL A 146 9.80 3.53 -6.78
N ALA A 147 8.90 4.50 -6.92
CA ALA A 147 7.89 4.77 -5.92
C ALA A 147 6.59 4.01 -6.21
N LEU A 148 5.99 3.44 -5.18
CA LEU A 148 4.72 2.74 -5.21
C LEU A 148 3.75 3.40 -4.23
N VAL A 149 2.67 4.01 -4.73
CA VAL A 149 1.68 4.72 -3.89
C VAL A 149 0.39 3.91 -3.86
N ALA A 150 0.07 3.33 -2.70
CA ALA A 150 -1.02 2.39 -2.60
C ALA A 150 -1.64 2.35 -1.18
N HIS A 151 -2.00 1.16 -0.68
CA HIS A 151 -2.86 0.99 0.47
C HIS A 151 -2.23 0.07 1.53
N GLY A 152 -2.92 -0.06 2.67
CA GLY A 152 -2.41 -0.74 3.84
C GLY A 152 -2.08 -2.21 3.60
N HIS A 153 -3.06 -3.03 3.20
CA HIS A 153 -2.84 -4.48 3.11
C HIS A 153 -2.04 -4.86 1.87
N VAL A 154 -2.29 -4.24 0.71
CA VAL A 154 -1.54 -4.54 -0.51
C VAL A 154 -0.04 -4.25 -0.35
N LEU A 155 0.35 -3.12 0.27
CA LEU A 155 1.77 -2.80 0.50
C LEU A 155 2.42 -3.74 1.53
N ARG A 156 1.67 -4.20 2.53
CA ARG A 156 2.13 -5.20 3.51
C ARG A 156 2.35 -6.57 2.84
N VAL A 157 1.45 -6.97 1.95
CA VAL A 157 1.62 -8.19 1.12
C VAL A 157 2.82 -8.03 0.20
N LEU A 158 2.98 -6.86 -0.45
CA LEU A 158 4.11 -6.56 -1.32
C LEU A 158 5.44 -6.68 -0.57
N THR A 159 5.52 -6.14 0.65
CA THR A 159 6.71 -6.27 1.49
C THR A 159 7.00 -7.73 1.86
N ALA A 160 5.97 -8.51 2.19
CA ALA A 160 6.15 -9.94 2.44
C ALA A 160 6.72 -10.66 1.20
N ARG A 161 6.16 -10.37 0.01
CA ARG A 161 6.62 -10.97 -1.25
C ARG A 161 8.03 -10.54 -1.63
N TRP A 162 8.38 -9.26 -1.43
CA TRP A 162 9.74 -8.76 -1.59
C TRP A 162 10.75 -9.56 -0.76
N LEU A 163 10.41 -9.86 0.49
CA LEU A 163 11.26 -10.63 1.41
C LEU A 163 11.20 -12.17 1.19
N GLY A 164 10.56 -12.65 0.12
CA GLY A 164 10.42 -14.08 -0.16
C GLY A 164 9.44 -14.81 0.78
N LEU A 165 8.62 -14.07 1.56
CA LEU A 165 7.64 -14.65 2.47
C LEU A 165 6.32 -14.98 1.74
N PRO A 166 5.50 -15.91 2.27
CA PRO A 166 4.14 -16.08 1.80
C PRO A 166 3.33 -14.78 1.92
N PRO A 167 2.29 -14.55 1.09
CA PRO A 167 1.46 -13.34 1.14
C PRO A 167 0.91 -13.04 2.53
N ALA A 168 0.49 -14.06 3.28
CA ALA A 168 0.01 -13.93 4.66
C ALA A 168 1.07 -13.42 5.65
N GLY A 169 2.36 -13.43 5.28
CA GLY A 169 3.44 -12.78 6.04
C GLY A 169 3.24 -11.28 6.21
N GLY A 170 2.46 -10.65 5.34
CA GLY A 170 2.09 -9.24 5.46
C GLY A 170 1.44 -8.87 6.80
N ARG A 171 0.85 -9.82 7.51
CA ARG A 171 0.29 -9.61 8.86
C ARG A 171 1.31 -9.09 9.88
N MET A 172 2.60 -9.37 9.67
CA MET A 172 3.68 -8.99 10.59
C MET A 172 4.10 -7.52 10.46
N PHE A 173 3.70 -6.84 9.41
CA PHE A 173 4.11 -5.48 9.09
C PHE A 173 2.98 -4.51 9.40
N ARG A 174 3.07 -3.74 10.49
CA ARG A 174 2.13 -2.63 10.71
C ARG A 174 2.46 -1.51 9.72
N LEU A 175 1.44 -0.91 9.11
CA LEU A 175 1.60 0.21 8.18
C LEU A 175 0.46 1.22 8.38
N ASP A 176 0.79 2.41 8.84
CA ASP A 176 -0.17 3.48 9.12
C ASP A 176 -0.40 4.35 7.87
N THR A 177 -1.52 5.10 7.80
CA THR A 177 -1.81 6.06 6.72
C THR A 177 -0.79 7.19 6.71
N GLY A 178 -0.48 7.72 5.53
CA GLY A 178 0.44 8.86 5.41
C GLY A 178 1.86 8.54 5.88
N THR A 179 2.35 7.33 5.65
CA THR A 179 3.73 6.93 5.99
C THR A 179 4.50 6.49 4.77
N VAL A 180 5.83 6.55 4.88
CA VAL A 180 6.78 6.08 3.87
C VAL A 180 7.57 4.89 4.42
N SER A 181 7.86 3.93 3.55
CA SER A 181 8.77 2.82 3.81
C SER A 181 9.71 2.65 2.63
N THR A 182 10.89 2.08 2.84
CA THR A 182 11.82 1.73 1.77
C THR A 182 12.22 0.26 1.86
N LEU A 183 12.21 -0.40 0.71
CA LEU A 183 12.70 -1.76 0.54
C LEU A 183 13.92 -1.71 -0.37
N GLY A 184 14.96 -2.40 -0.01
CA GLY A 184 16.23 -2.42 -0.74
C GLY A 184 16.87 -3.80 -0.71
N THR A 185 18.16 -3.83 -1.02
CA THR A 185 18.97 -5.04 -0.94
C THR A 185 20.24 -4.77 -0.12
N GLU A 186 20.64 -5.74 0.67
CA GLU A 186 21.92 -5.78 1.36
C GLU A 186 22.64 -7.09 1.02
N HIS A 187 23.83 -7.00 0.42
CA HIS A 187 24.57 -8.17 -0.10
C HIS A 187 23.73 -9.07 -1.02
N ASP A 188 22.91 -8.44 -1.88
CA ASP A 188 21.95 -9.08 -2.80
C ASP A 188 20.69 -9.69 -2.13
N ASP A 189 20.62 -9.71 -0.81
CA ASP A 189 19.43 -10.15 -0.09
C ASP A 189 18.38 -9.03 0.02
N PRO A 190 17.08 -9.31 -0.18
CA PRO A 190 16.02 -8.33 -0.05
C PRO A 190 15.81 -7.96 1.43
N VAL A 191 15.80 -6.65 1.72
CA VAL A 191 15.67 -6.12 3.08
C VAL A 191 14.63 -5.00 3.16
N ILE A 192 14.21 -4.70 4.37
CA ILE A 192 13.49 -3.47 4.72
C ILE A 192 14.52 -2.44 5.17
N ALA A 193 14.78 -1.41 4.39
CA ALA A 193 15.71 -0.35 4.76
C ALA A 193 15.08 0.63 5.76
N SER A 194 13.78 0.96 5.59
CA SER A 194 12.99 1.70 6.58
C SER A 194 11.52 1.28 6.54
N TRP A 195 10.81 1.40 7.66
CA TRP A 195 9.42 0.95 7.71
C TRP A 195 8.51 1.88 8.51
N ASN A 196 7.34 2.21 7.92
CA ASN A 196 6.25 2.93 8.56
C ASN A 196 6.68 4.28 9.16
N VAL A 197 7.51 5.02 8.43
CA VAL A 197 8.05 6.31 8.88
C VAL A 197 7.02 7.40 8.64
N PRO A 198 6.51 8.07 9.70
CA PRO A 198 5.60 9.19 9.55
C PRO A 198 6.35 10.44 9.05
N PRO A 199 5.65 11.46 8.52
CA PRO A 199 6.26 12.74 8.21
C PRO A 199 6.87 13.34 9.47
N THR A 200 8.05 13.93 9.33
CA THR A 200 8.67 14.70 10.43
C THR A 200 7.96 16.05 10.56
N ALA A 201 7.55 16.36 11.79
CA ALA A 201 6.97 17.66 12.13
C ALA A 201 7.95 18.82 11.81
#